data_26485f9d19f59f0673d7a18f4c9c2a76
#
_entry.id   26485f9d19f59f0673d7a18f4c9c2a76
#
_cell.length_a   1.000
_cell.length_b   1.000
_cell.length_c   1.000
_cell.angle_alpha   90.00
_cell.angle_beta   90.00
_cell.angle_gamma   90.00
#
_symmetry.space_group_name_H-M   'P 1'
#
loop_
_entity.id
_entity.type
_entity.pdbx_description
1 polymer ?
#
loop_
_entity_poly.entity_id
_entity_poly.type
_entity_poly.pdbx_seq_one_letter_code
_entity_poly.pdbx_strand_id
1 'polypeptide(L)'
;MKHILKYVRHFLLLLFIIHCSLLTISCGPDGDHFEMNGQFKGLSQGELYVYAADGPSQKLDTIAIINGGFEYSATLDGPRTYVIVFPNFSELPVIGEPGKEVDIEGDASHLKEVEVKGTKENEAMTAFRLQTSQMTPPEVAKAAEEFINKNPQALASIYILNKTFIQSQTPDYDKALELATVIMNASPENHAIAKIKKQLEGLRNFKVKGKLPKFTVTDIDGKTVSNVDLYAKVNVISTWASWNYDSQNAQRKLKRLERDYGGQLRFISICLDADKKECRKNMDRDSIKWHNICDGRMWETPVLGQLGLYFVPDNIITDSNGKILAHSITTNELDRKIEELLK
;
A
#
# COMPACT_ATOMS: atom_id res chain seq x y z
N MET A 1 20.72 45.58 -55.35
CA MET A 1 20.10 44.24 -55.42
C MET A 1 20.72 43.22 -54.42
N LYS A 2 22.06 43.04 -54.38
CA LYS A 2 22.72 42.05 -53.44
C LYS A 2 22.51 42.34 -51.95
N HIS A 3 22.40 43.56 -51.48
CA HIS A 3 22.16 43.88 -50.08
C HIS A 3 20.73 43.60 -49.63
N ILE A 4 19.73 43.84 -50.46
CA ILE A 4 18.32 43.52 -50.14
C ILE A 4 18.12 41.99 -50.00
N LEU A 5 18.73 41.22 -50.87
CA LEU A 5 18.66 39.74 -50.82
C LEU A 5 19.27 39.19 -49.53
N LYS A 6 20.31 39.81 -49.00
CA LYS A 6 20.98 39.42 -47.73
C LYS A 6 20.05 39.69 -46.53
N TYR A 7 19.36 40.83 -46.49
CA TYR A 7 18.40 41.14 -45.41
C TYR A 7 17.15 40.23 -45.45
N VAL A 8 16.63 39.95 -46.63
CA VAL A 8 15.50 39.03 -46.79
C VAL A 8 15.88 37.63 -46.34
N ARG A 9 17.10 37.16 -46.63
CA ARG A 9 17.58 35.85 -46.18
C ARG A 9 17.75 35.77 -44.64
N HIS A 10 18.24 36.83 -44.01
CA HIS A 10 18.36 36.89 -42.55
C HIS A 10 17.00 36.98 -41.87
N PHE A 11 16.07 37.73 -42.45
CA PHE A 11 14.69 37.82 -41.96
C PHE A 11 13.94 36.48 -42.04
N LEU A 12 14.08 35.73 -43.14
CA LEU A 12 13.54 34.40 -43.31
C LEU A 12 14.19 33.39 -42.36
N LEU A 13 15.48 33.49 -42.07
CA LEU A 13 16.18 32.63 -41.10
C LEU A 13 15.70 32.92 -39.67
N LEU A 14 15.50 34.18 -39.33
CA LEU A 14 14.94 34.58 -38.03
C LEU A 14 13.49 34.10 -37.85
N LEU A 15 12.67 34.19 -38.88
CA LEU A 15 11.29 33.67 -38.89
C LEU A 15 11.26 32.13 -38.74
N PHE A 16 12.20 31.43 -39.37
CA PHE A 16 12.33 29.97 -39.26
C PHE A 16 12.78 29.53 -37.84
N ILE A 17 13.72 30.29 -37.23
CA ILE A 17 14.14 30.02 -35.84
C ILE A 17 13.00 30.30 -34.85
N ILE A 18 12.24 31.39 -35.04
CA ILE A 18 11.06 31.69 -34.22
C ILE A 18 9.97 30.62 -34.40
N HIS A 19 9.77 30.13 -35.63
CA HIS A 19 8.80 29.06 -35.91
C HIS A 19 9.21 27.72 -35.31
N CYS A 20 10.49 27.36 -35.35
CA CYS A 20 11.01 26.16 -34.69
C CYS A 20 10.96 26.24 -33.16
N SER A 21 11.13 27.43 -32.56
CA SER A 21 11.03 27.58 -31.10
C SER A 21 9.58 27.56 -30.59
N LEU A 22 8.58 27.71 -31.43
CA LEU A 22 7.16 27.59 -31.10
C LEU A 22 6.65 26.13 -31.21
N LEU A 23 7.42 25.21 -31.81
CA LEU A 23 7.06 23.80 -31.94
C LEU A 23 7.53 22.93 -30.79
N THR A 24 8.23 23.44 -29.81
CA THR A 24 8.57 22.75 -28.57
C THR A 24 7.54 22.98 -27.45
N ILE A 25 6.27 23.09 -27.79
CA ILE A 25 5.21 22.85 -26.82
C ILE A 25 5.22 21.34 -26.63
N SER A 26 5.93 20.89 -25.62
CA SER A 26 5.76 19.53 -25.08
C SER A 26 4.27 19.39 -24.78
N CYS A 27 3.59 18.60 -25.59
CA CYS A 27 2.23 18.17 -25.31
C CYS A 27 2.40 17.14 -24.17
N GLY A 28 2.43 17.64 -22.92
CA GLY A 28 2.24 16.78 -21.77
C GLY A 28 0.81 16.19 -21.82
N PRO A 29 0.52 15.17 -21.01
CA PRO A 29 -0.81 14.59 -20.94
C PRO A 29 -1.86 15.66 -20.64
N ASP A 30 -3.10 15.43 -21.08
CA ASP A 30 -4.24 16.31 -20.78
C ASP A 30 -4.30 16.62 -19.27
N GLY A 31 -4.77 17.82 -18.89
CA GLY A 31 -4.57 18.40 -17.56
C GLY A 31 -5.02 17.56 -16.36
N ASP A 32 -5.80 16.49 -16.56
CA ASP A 32 -6.24 15.52 -15.54
C ASP A 32 -5.64 14.12 -15.74
N HIS A 33 -4.85 13.88 -16.81
CA HIS A 33 -4.20 12.61 -17.07
C HIS A 33 -2.80 12.56 -16.46
N PHE A 34 -2.45 11.42 -15.91
CA PHE A 34 -1.12 11.07 -15.46
C PHE A 34 -0.60 9.89 -16.28
N GLU A 35 0.66 9.93 -16.68
CA GLU A 35 1.30 8.87 -17.46
C GLU A 35 2.57 8.35 -16.78
N MET A 36 2.77 7.03 -16.83
CA MET A 36 4.00 6.36 -16.43
C MET A 36 4.57 5.63 -17.63
N ASN A 37 5.78 5.94 -18.01
CA ASN A 37 6.53 5.24 -19.03
C ASN A 37 7.68 4.48 -18.38
N GLY A 38 7.79 3.19 -18.64
CA GLY A 38 8.82 2.37 -18.02
C GLY A 38 9.65 1.62 -19.04
N GLN A 39 10.96 1.49 -18.73
CA GLN A 39 11.88 0.67 -19.49
C GLN A 39 12.77 -0.14 -18.56
N PHE A 40 12.64 -1.47 -18.60
CA PHE A 40 13.43 -2.37 -17.78
C PHE A 40 14.45 -3.14 -18.60
N LYS A 41 15.71 -3.16 -18.13
CA LYS A 41 16.71 -4.12 -18.58
C LYS A 41 16.45 -5.47 -17.91
N GLY A 42 16.71 -6.57 -18.61
CA GLY A 42 16.59 -7.92 -18.04
C GLY A 42 15.17 -8.47 -17.94
N LEU A 43 14.13 -7.71 -18.37
CA LEU A 43 12.73 -8.13 -18.35
C LEU A 43 12.08 -7.78 -19.70
N SER A 44 12.11 -8.68 -20.67
CA SER A 44 11.60 -8.41 -22.01
C SER A 44 10.09 -8.55 -22.14
N GLN A 45 9.47 -9.43 -21.37
CA GLN A 45 8.01 -9.69 -21.35
C GLN A 45 7.55 -10.05 -19.93
N GLY A 46 6.33 -9.68 -19.59
CA GLY A 46 5.73 -10.01 -18.30
C GLY A 46 4.53 -9.15 -17.99
N GLU A 47 4.04 -9.28 -16.77
CA GLU A 47 2.96 -8.49 -16.22
C GLU A 47 3.41 -7.90 -14.88
N LEU A 48 3.10 -6.63 -14.67
CA LEU A 48 3.20 -5.94 -13.39
C LEU A 48 1.79 -5.65 -12.90
N TYR A 49 1.64 -5.59 -11.60
CA TYR A 49 0.40 -5.10 -11.01
C TYR A 49 0.60 -3.66 -10.54
N VAL A 50 -0.45 -2.85 -10.63
CA VAL A 50 -0.45 -1.49 -10.08
C VAL A 50 -1.73 -1.24 -9.30
N TYR A 51 -1.60 -0.59 -8.16
CA TYR A 51 -2.74 -0.14 -7.36
C TYR A 51 -2.48 1.26 -6.77
N ALA A 52 -3.55 2.00 -6.45
CA ALA A 52 -3.44 3.26 -5.74
C ALA A 52 -3.43 3.01 -4.22
N ALA A 53 -2.35 3.40 -3.53
CA ALA A 53 -2.19 3.17 -2.10
C ALA A 53 -3.14 4.03 -1.24
N ASP A 54 -3.56 5.18 -1.75
CA ASP A 54 -4.38 6.21 -1.08
C ASP A 54 -5.75 6.44 -1.75
N GLY A 55 -6.09 5.60 -2.73
CA GLY A 55 -7.34 5.73 -3.49
C GLY A 55 -8.58 5.19 -2.77
N PRO A 56 -9.78 5.64 -3.15
CA PRO A 56 -11.05 5.16 -2.61
C PRO A 56 -11.35 3.70 -3.00
N SER A 57 -10.79 3.22 -4.09
CA SER A 57 -10.83 1.81 -4.49
C SER A 57 -9.42 1.33 -4.78
N GLN A 58 -8.97 0.32 -4.06
CA GLN A 58 -7.69 -0.34 -4.36
C GLN A 58 -7.89 -1.36 -5.49
N LYS A 59 -8.39 -0.88 -6.64
CA LYS A 59 -8.47 -1.72 -7.82
C LYS A 59 -7.05 -2.07 -8.26
N LEU A 60 -6.80 -3.35 -8.41
CA LEU A 60 -5.55 -3.85 -8.95
C LEU A 60 -5.67 -3.85 -10.48
N ASP A 61 -4.86 -3.04 -11.13
CA ASP A 61 -4.72 -3.05 -12.58
C ASP A 61 -3.48 -3.86 -12.97
N THR A 62 -3.45 -4.33 -14.23
CA THR A 62 -2.32 -5.08 -14.79
C THR A 62 -1.65 -4.26 -15.88
N ILE A 63 -0.32 -4.19 -15.83
CA ILE A 63 0.52 -3.53 -16.84
C ILE A 63 1.28 -4.61 -17.59
N ALA A 64 1.11 -4.69 -18.92
CA ALA A 64 1.88 -5.59 -19.76
C ALA A 64 3.24 -4.99 -20.11
N ILE A 65 4.31 -5.79 -19.98
CA ILE A 65 5.66 -5.43 -20.44
C ILE A 65 5.89 -6.05 -21.81
N ILE A 66 6.26 -5.22 -22.78
CA ILE A 66 6.55 -5.62 -24.16
C ILE A 66 7.93 -5.05 -24.54
N ASN A 67 8.87 -5.92 -24.90
CA ASN A 67 10.24 -5.54 -25.23
C ASN A 67 10.95 -4.73 -24.12
N GLY A 68 10.62 -5.04 -22.87
CA GLY A 68 11.15 -4.35 -21.69
C GLY A 68 10.44 -3.04 -21.35
N GLY A 69 9.57 -2.53 -22.22
CA GLY A 69 8.83 -1.30 -22.03
C GLY A 69 7.41 -1.51 -21.55
N PHE A 70 6.86 -0.51 -20.86
CA PHE A 70 5.45 -0.43 -20.53
C PHE A 70 4.99 1.02 -20.49
N GLU A 71 3.70 1.20 -20.67
CA GLU A 71 3.00 2.47 -20.53
C GLU A 71 1.78 2.25 -19.63
N TYR A 72 1.49 3.20 -18.76
CA TYR A 72 0.28 3.21 -17.94
C TYR A 72 -0.23 4.62 -17.81
N SER A 73 -1.54 4.82 -17.97
CA SER A 73 -2.18 6.11 -17.80
C SER A 73 -3.38 6.02 -16.86
N ALA A 74 -3.63 7.10 -16.13
CA ALA A 74 -4.76 7.23 -15.23
C ALA A 74 -5.29 8.66 -15.21
N THR A 75 -6.62 8.81 -15.12
CA THR A 75 -7.24 10.11 -14.86
C THR A 75 -7.23 10.40 -13.37
N LEU A 76 -6.74 11.57 -12.97
CA LEU A 76 -6.56 11.98 -11.59
C LEU A 76 -7.35 13.26 -11.28
N ASP A 77 -8.09 13.24 -10.19
CA ASP A 77 -8.74 14.41 -9.57
C ASP A 77 -7.81 15.16 -8.59
N GLY A 78 -6.64 14.61 -8.32
CA GLY A 78 -5.60 15.14 -7.44
C GLY A 78 -4.39 14.21 -7.38
N PRO A 79 -3.28 14.63 -6.77
CA PRO A 79 -2.09 13.79 -6.64
C PRO A 79 -2.39 12.49 -5.89
N ARG A 80 -1.77 11.38 -6.32
CA ARG A 80 -2.03 10.03 -5.81
C ARG A 80 -0.77 9.16 -5.79
N THR A 81 -0.66 8.30 -4.79
CA THR A 81 0.45 7.34 -4.72
C THR A 81 0.04 6.02 -5.35
N TYR A 82 0.69 5.66 -6.43
CA TYR A 82 0.62 4.33 -7.04
C TYR A 82 1.72 3.43 -6.50
N VAL A 83 1.45 2.13 -6.46
CA VAL A 83 2.44 1.11 -6.15
C VAL A 83 2.47 0.10 -7.28
N ILE A 84 3.61 0.00 -7.94
CA ILE A 84 3.88 -1.06 -8.91
C ILE A 84 4.41 -2.27 -8.16
N VAL A 85 3.77 -3.42 -8.35
CA VAL A 85 4.15 -4.69 -7.74
C VAL A 85 4.77 -5.59 -8.80
N PHE A 86 6.02 -5.99 -8.58
CA PHE A 86 6.76 -6.89 -9.44
C PHE A 86 6.39 -8.37 -9.16
N PRO A 87 6.68 -9.31 -10.08
CA PRO A 87 6.39 -10.73 -9.88
C PRO A 87 7.03 -11.37 -8.64
N ASN A 88 8.12 -10.79 -8.13
CA ASN A 88 8.77 -11.19 -6.88
C ASN A 88 8.19 -10.50 -5.63
N PHE A 89 7.05 -9.82 -5.78
CA PHE A 89 6.34 -9.05 -4.74
C PHE A 89 7.10 -7.83 -4.20
N SER A 90 8.22 -7.42 -4.82
CA SER A 90 8.80 -6.12 -4.48
C SER A 90 7.92 -5.00 -5.02
N GLU A 91 7.95 -3.87 -4.32
CA GLU A 91 7.08 -2.72 -4.58
C GLU A 91 7.90 -1.49 -4.99
N LEU A 92 7.39 -0.76 -5.97
CA LEU A 92 7.92 0.53 -6.40
C LEU A 92 6.83 1.59 -6.25
N PRO A 93 6.96 2.53 -5.31
CA PRO A 93 6.03 3.65 -5.21
C PRO A 93 6.28 4.68 -6.31
N VAL A 94 5.20 5.16 -6.92
CA VAL A 94 5.19 6.21 -7.94
C VAL A 94 4.12 7.23 -7.60
N ILE A 95 4.48 8.49 -7.50
CA ILE A 95 3.53 9.55 -7.18
C ILE A 95 3.03 10.14 -8.50
N GLY A 96 1.74 9.91 -8.77
CA GLY A 96 1.02 10.48 -9.89
C GLY A 96 0.50 11.86 -9.56
N GLU A 97 0.75 12.82 -10.45
CA GLU A 97 0.23 14.18 -10.37
C GLU A 97 -0.57 14.47 -11.65
N PRO A 98 -1.76 15.12 -11.57
CA PRO A 98 -2.55 15.46 -12.75
C PRO A 98 -1.74 16.25 -13.77
N GLY A 99 -1.82 15.88 -15.05
CA GLY A 99 -1.11 16.54 -16.14
C GLY A 99 0.41 16.31 -16.16
N LYS A 100 0.91 15.30 -15.42
CA LYS A 100 2.34 14.96 -15.37
C LYS A 100 2.61 13.58 -15.94
N GLU A 101 3.83 13.46 -16.43
CA GLU A 101 4.42 12.22 -16.91
C GLU A 101 5.65 11.88 -16.07
N VAL A 102 5.89 10.59 -15.86
CA VAL A 102 7.08 10.09 -15.18
C VAL A 102 7.73 8.97 -15.99
N ASP A 103 9.06 8.98 -15.98
CA ASP A 103 9.90 7.95 -16.58
C ASP A 103 10.44 7.01 -15.50
N ILE A 104 10.32 5.71 -15.74
CA ILE A 104 10.75 4.64 -14.84
C ILE A 104 11.82 3.83 -15.55
N GLU A 105 13.06 3.91 -15.07
CA GLU A 105 14.19 3.24 -15.67
C GLU A 105 14.92 2.37 -14.65
N GLY A 106 15.30 1.16 -15.04
CA GLY A 106 16.07 0.29 -14.17
C GLY A 106 16.39 -1.07 -14.73
N ASP A 107 17.05 -1.86 -13.89
CA ASP A 107 17.33 -3.28 -14.13
C ASP A 107 16.39 -4.13 -13.26
N ALA A 108 15.68 -5.06 -13.89
CA ALA A 108 14.74 -5.94 -13.20
C ALA A 108 15.42 -6.88 -12.17
N SER A 109 16.74 -7.06 -12.26
CA SER A 109 17.52 -7.79 -11.26
C SER A 109 17.90 -6.92 -10.05
N HIS A 110 17.77 -5.58 -10.16
CA HIS A 110 18.18 -4.61 -9.13
C HIS A 110 17.05 -3.60 -8.84
N LEU A 111 15.85 -4.09 -8.53
CA LEU A 111 14.63 -3.28 -8.37
C LEU A 111 14.75 -2.16 -7.30
N LYS A 112 15.64 -2.31 -6.33
CA LYS A 112 15.93 -1.25 -5.34
C LYS A 112 16.59 -0.01 -5.97
N GLU A 113 17.23 -0.16 -7.11
CA GLU A 113 17.98 0.87 -7.82
C GLU A 113 17.18 1.52 -8.96
N VAL A 114 15.93 1.08 -9.18
CA VAL A 114 15.04 1.66 -10.18
C VAL A 114 14.82 3.14 -9.90
N GLU A 115 15.00 3.98 -10.91
CA GLU A 115 14.79 5.42 -10.83
C GLU A 115 13.40 5.79 -11.36
N VAL A 116 12.75 6.74 -10.70
CA VAL A 116 11.51 7.38 -11.15
C VAL A 116 11.79 8.86 -11.26
N LYS A 117 11.65 9.41 -12.46
CA LYS A 117 11.96 10.81 -12.83
C LYS A 117 10.71 11.53 -13.33
N GLY A 118 10.78 12.85 -13.49
CA GLY A 118 9.74 13.69 -14.09
C GLY A 118 8.99 14.58 -13.12
N THR A 119 8.97 14.25 -11.80
CA THR A 119 8.40 15.14 -10.78
C THR A 119 9.29 15.19 -9.54
N LYS A 120 9.21 16.30 -8.80
CA LYS A 120 9.99 16.50 -7.56
C LYS A 120 9.66 15.46 -6.49
N GLU A 121 8.40 15.03 -6.39
CA GLU A 121 7.95 14.01 -5.45
C GLU A 121 8.62 12.65 -5.76
N ASN A 122 8.63 12.24 -7.03
CA ASN A 122 9.25 11.00 -7.46
C ASN A 122 10.77 11.02 -7.34
N GLU A 123 11.41 12.13 -7.65
CA GLU A 123 12.85 12.30 -7.46
C GLU A 123 13.24 12.22 -5.97
N ALA A 124 12.45 12.85 -5.08
CA ALA A 124 12.67 12.77 -3.63
C ALA A 124 12.45 11.35 -3.09
N MET A 125 11.41 10.64 -3.56
CA MET A 125 11.16 9.24 -3.21
C MET A 125 12.27 8.33 -3.72
N THR A 126 12.75 8.52 -4.94
CA THR A 126 13.88 7.78 -5.52
C THR A 126 15.14 8.01 -4.71
N ALA A 127 15.47 9.26 -4.38
CA ALA A 127 16.63 9.59 -3.54
C ALA A 127 16.55 8.91 -2.17
N PHE A 128 15.37 8.91 -1.51
CA PHE A 128 15.17 8.21 -0.24
C PHE A 128 15.39 6.69 -0.38
N ARG A 129 14.81 6.05 -1.42
CA ARG A 129 14.97 4.60 -1.65
C ARG A 129 16.42 4.21 -1.91
N LEU A 130 17.13 4.98 -2.74
CA LEU A 130 18.54 4.75 -3.03
C LEU A 130 19.40 4.93 -1.78
N GLN A 131 19.19 5.99 -1.02
CA GLN A 131 19.88 6.25 0.24
C GLN A 131 19.70 5.10 1.24
N THR A 132 18.48 4.56 1.34
CA THR A 132 18.14 3.54 2.36
C THR A 132 18.33 2.10 1.89
N SER A 133 18.70 1.87 0.63
CA SER A 133 18.75 0.54 -0.01
C SER A 133 19.62 -0.49 0.70
N GLN A 134 20.68 -0.05 1.39
CA GLN A 134 21.63 -0.89 2.12
C GLN A 134 21.56 -0.69 3.65
N MET A 135 20.62 0.12 4.14
CA MET A 135 20.46 0.41 5.56
C MET A 135 19.75 -0.73 6.29
N THR A 136 20.09 -0.89 7.55
CA THR A 136 19.34 -1.75 8.48
C THR A 136 17.98 -1.14 8.83
N PRO A 137 16.99 -1.94 9.26
CA PRO A 137 15.67 -1.40 9.62
C PRO A 137 15.66 -0.22 10.60
N PRO A 138 16.49 -0.20 11.68
CA PRO A 138 16.60 0.98 12.55
C PRO A 138 17.17 2.23 11.85
N GLU A 139 18.13 2.04 10.94
CA GLU A 139 18.70 3.16 10.16
C GLU A 139 17.68 3.71 9.15
N VAL A 140 16.90 2.82 8.51
CA VAL A 140 15.79 3.21 7.63
C VAL A 140 14.74 4.01 8.42
N ALA A 141 14.39 3.57 9.64
CA ALA A 141 13.43 4.28 10.49
C ALA A 141 13.91 5.71 10.83
N LYS A 142 15.20 5.85 11.17
CA LYS A 142 15.81 7.17 11.41
C LYS A 142 15.80 8.06 10.18
N ALA A 143 16.22 7.52 9.02
CA ALA A 143 16.18 8.25 7.76
C ALA A 143 14.77 8.66 7.34
N ALA A 144 13.77 7.79 7.60
CA ALA A 144 12.36 8.07 7.36
C ALA A 144 11.84 9.20 8.25
N GLU A 145 12.17 9.19 9.54
CA GLU A 145 11.83 10.29 10.47
C GLU A 145 12.44 11.62 10.01
N GLU A 146 13.72 11.63 9.62
CA GLU A 146 14.41 12.82 9.10
C GLU A 146 13.75 13.32 7.79
N PHE A 147 13.42 12.41 6.87
CA PHE A 147 12.74 12.75 5.62
C PHE A 147 11.37 13.39 5.86
N ILE A 148 10.54 12.78 6.71
CA ILE A 148 9.19 13.25 7.03
C ILE A 148 9.24 14.63 7.69
N ASN A 149 10.13 14.83 8.67
CA ASN A 149 10.28 16.12 9.33
C ASN A 149 10.76 17.22 8.38
N LYS A 150 11.58 16.89 7.40
CA LYS A 150 12.06 17.85 6.38
C LYS A 150 11.03 18.13 5.29
N ASN A 151 10.20 17.15 4.94
CA ASN A 151 9.25 17.22 3.82
C ASN A 151 7.82 16.85 4.25
N PRO A 152 7.25 17.48 5.29
CA PRO A 152 5.98 17.03 5.88
C PRO A 152 4.78 17.21 4.94
N GLN A 153 4.89 18.03 3.88
CA GLN A 153 3.82 18.24 2.88
C GLN A 153 3.89 17.24 1.73
N ALA A 154 5.00 16.49 1.60
CA ALA A 154 5.20 15.56 0.50
C ALA A 154 4.29 14.33 0.62
N LEU A 155 3.70 13.87 -0.48
CA LEU A 155 2.99 12.58 -0.53
C LEU A 155 3.92 11.41 -0.24
N ALA A 156 5.17 11.52 -0.66
CA ALA A 156 6.24 10.59 -0.29
C ALA A 156 6.31 10.37 1.23
N SER A 157 6.12 11.40 2.05
CA SER A 157 6.14 11.29 3.51
C SER A 157 5.03 10.40 4.06
N ILE A 158 3.83 10.43 3.47
CA ILE A 158 2.71 9.56 3.86
C ILE A 158 3.02 8.10 3.54
N TYR A 159 3.56 7.83 2.34
CA TYR A 159 3.96 6.49 1.96
C TYR A 159 5.08 5.94 2.84
N ILE A 160 6.13 6.74 3.08
CA ILE A 160 7.27 6.36 3.93
C ILE A 160 6.81 6.10 5.37
N LEU A 161 5.95 6.95 5.93
CA LEU A 161 5.32 6.74 7.24
C LEU A 161 4.65 5.35 7.31
N ASN A 162 3.82 5.07 6.33
CA ASN A 162 3.03 3.84 6.27
C ASN A 162 3.93 2.60 6.19
N LYS A 163 4.89 2.60 5.26
CA LYS A 163 5.81 1.47 5.05
C LYS A 163 6.78 1.24 6.20
N THR A 164 7.31 2.31 6.79
CA THR A 164 8.39 2.21 7.77
C THR A 164 7.86 1.97 9.19
N PHE A 165 6.78 2.64 9.58
CA PHE A 165 6.34 2.64 10.99
C PHE A 165 5.05 1.85 11.22
N ILE A 166 4.24 1.61 10.18
CA ILE A 166 2.95 0.93 10.31
C ILE A 166 3.01 -0.49 9.74
N GLN A 167 3.44 -0.64 8.48
CA GLN A 167 3.47 -1.93 7.77
C GLN A 167 4.81 -2.67 7.91
N SER A 168 5.70 -2.20 8.77
CA SER A 168 6.99 -2.87 9.00
C SER A 168 6.82 -4.17 9.79
N GLN A 169 7.84 -5.02 9.78
CA GLN A 169 7.85 -6.24 10.61
C GLN A 169 7.84 -5.96 12.12
N THR A 170 8.24 -4.75 12.51
CA THR A 170 8.24 -4.26 13.89
C THR A 170 7.59 -2.87 13.90
N PRO A 171 6.24 -2.78 13.87
CA PRO A 171 5.54 -1.51 13.82
C PRO A 171 5.81 -0.67 15.08
N ASP A 172 5.95 0.64 14.87
CA ASP A 172 6.02 1.62 15.96
C ASP A 172 4.85 2.61 15.81
N TYR A 173 3.71 2.23 16.36
CA TYR A 173 2.48 3.01 16.23
C TYR A 173 2.52 4.33 17.01
N ASP A 174 3.32 4.43 18.08
CA ASP A 174 3.49 5.69 18.81
C ASP A 174 4.30 6.69 18.00
N LYS A 175 5.42 6.26 17.40
CA LYS A 175 6.20 7.08 16.47
C LYS A 175 5.39 7.40 15.20
N ALA A 176 4.65 6.45 14.69
CA ALA A 176 3.74 6.67 13.55
C ALA A 176 2.72 7.79 13.83
N LEU A 177 2.11 7.79 15.01
CA LEU A 177 1.14 8.83 15.39
C LEU A 177 1.79 10.21 15.57
N GLU A 178 3.00 10.26 16.15
CA GLU A 178 3.79 11.48 16.25
C GLU A 178 4.04 12.09 14.86
N LEU A 179 4.59 11.29 13.93
CA LEU A 179 4.91 11.72 12.58
C LEU A 179 3.65 12.00 11.73
N ALA A 180 2.58 11.23 11.90
CA ALA A 180 1.29 11.51 11.27
C ALA A 180 0.74 12.88 11.71
N THR A 181 0.99 13.27 12.97
CA THR A 181 0.61 14.59 13.48
C THR A 181 1.45 15.70 12.83
N VAL A 182 2.74 15.48 12.61
CA VAL A 182 3.62 16.42 11.88
C VAL A 182 3.11 16.65 10.46
N ILE A 183 2.82 15.57 9.72
CA ILE A 183 2.30 15.64 8.35
C ILE A 183 0.93 16.35 8.33
N MET A 184 0.02 15.97 9.24
CA MET A 184 -1.33 16.55 9.33
C MET A 184 -1.29 18.06 9.60
N ASN A 185 -0.38 18.54 10.45
CA ASN A 185 -0.21 19.97 10.72
C ASN A 185 0.29 20.74 9.49
N ALA A 186 1.10 20.10 8.65
CA ALA A 186 1.63 20.68 7.41
C ALA A 186 0.64 20.59 6.22
N SER A 187 -0.28 19.61 6.24
CA SER A 187 -1.25 19.34 5.17
C SER A 187 -2.63 18.97 5.76
N PRO A 188 -3.33 19.92 6.40
CA PRO A 188 -4.56 19.65 7.15
C PRO A 188 -5.73 19.16 6.26
N GLU A 189 -5.73 19.49 4.97
CA GLU A 189 -6.75 19.07 4.01
C GLU A 189 -6.47 17.68 3.40
N ASN A 190 -5.36 17.04 3.76
CA ASN A 190 -5.03 15.73 3.20
C ASN A 190 -5.81 14.61 3.90
N HIS A 191 -6.82 14.07 3.21
CA HIS A 191 -7.70 13.03 3.74
C HIS A 191 -6.98 11.71 4.04
N ALA A 192 -5.91 11.36 3.32
CA ALA A 192 -5.17 10.11 3.55
C ALA A 192 -4.48 10.14 4.92
N ILE A 193 -3.76 11.22 5.25
CA ILE A 193 -3.11 11.32 6.55
C ILE A 193 -4.12 11.50 7.70
N ALA A 194 -5.24 12.19 7.46
CA ALA A 194 -6.31 12.31 8.44
C ALA A 194 -6.89 10.93 8.81
N LYS A 195 -7.10 10.06 7.80
CA LYS A 195 -7.54 8.67 7.98
C LYS A 195 -6.51 7.86 8.78
N ILE A 196 -5.24 7.90 8.39
CA ILE A 196 -4.15 7.20 9.08
C ILE A 196 -4.06 7.64 10.54
N LYS A 197 -4.05 8.94 10.81
CA LYS A 197 -4.00 9.49 12.17
C LYS A 197 -5.15 9.00 13.03
N LYS A 198 -6.39 9.06 12.50
CA LYS A 198 -7.59 8.55 13.17
C LYS A 198 -7.48 7.05 13.49
N GLN A 199 -6.94 6.26 12.57
CA GLN A 199 -6.70 4.82 12.77
C GLN A 199 -5.70 4.57 13.90
N LEU A 200 -4.57 5.28 13.90
CA LEU A 200 -3.54 5.19 14.95
C LEU A 200 -4.07 5.63 16.33
N GLU A 201 -4.87 6.70 16.40
CA GLU A 201 -5.56 7.12 17.61
C GLU A 201 -6.56 6.05 18.10
N GLY A 202 -7.26 5.40 17.14
CA GLY A 202 -8.17 4.29 17.43
C GLY A 202 -7.46 3.11 18.10
N LEU A 203 -6.26 2.73 17.61
CA LEU A 203 -5.48 1.63 18.20
C LEU A 203 -5.19 1.83 19.69
N ARG A 204 -4.97 3.05 20.14
CA ARG A 204 -4.75 3.35 21.58
C ARG A 204 -5.95 3.01 22.44
N ASN A 205 -7.17 2.99 21.89
CA ASN A 205 -8.40 2.67 22.59
C ASN A 205 -8.64 1.16 22.76
N PHE A 206 -7.99 0.32 21.92
CA PHE A 206 -8.07 -1.12 22.02
C PHE A 206 -6.99 -1.65 22.98
N LYS A 207 -7.23 -1.50 24.28
CA LYS A 207 -6.29 -1.96 25.31
C LYS A 207 -6.23 -3.48 25.36
N VAL A 208 -5.04 -4.04 25.29
CA VAL A 208 -4.78 -5.43 25.74
C VAL A 208 -5.30 -5.59 27.18
N LYS A 209 -6.00 -6.68 27.46
CA LYS A 209 -6.78 -7.00 28.67
C LYS A 209 -8.20 -6.38 28.71
N GLY A 210 -8.58 -5.54 27.74
CA GLY A 210 -9.97 -5.12 27.52
C GLY A 210 -10.84 -6.24 26.97
N LYS A 211 -12.13 -5.99 26.82
CA LYS A 211 -13.09 -6.95 26.25
C LYS A 211 -13.30 -6.65 24.76
N LEU A 212 -13.34 -7.69 23.93
CA LEU A 212 -13.65 -7.58 22.51
C LEU A 212 -15.03 -6.92 22.35
N PRO A 213 -15.15 -5.85 21.54
CA PRO A 213 -16.45 -5.27 21.21
C PRO A 213 -17.40 -6.30 20.63
N LYS A 214 -18.69 -6.14 20.89
CA LYS A 214 -19.71 -6.99 20.28
C LYS A 214 -19.80 -6.66 18.79
N PHE A 215 -19.84 -7.69 17.96
CA PHE A 215 -20.08 -7.55 16.52
C PHE A 215 -21.00 -8.68 16.04
N THR A 216 -21.70 -8.41 14.93
CA THR A 216 -22.49 -9.40 14.20
C THR A 216 -22.38 -9.05 12.72
N VAL A 217 -21.94 -10.01 11.92
CA VAL A 217 -21.68 -9.86 10.48
C VAL A 217 -22.10 -11.11 9.72
N THR A 218 -22.11 -11.04 8.41
CA THR A 218 -22.36 -12.20 7.55
C THR A 218 -21.06 -12.60 6.87
N ASP A 219 -20.73 -13.89 6.90
CA ASP A 219 -19.57 -14.42 6.20
C ASP A 219 -19.82 -14.58 4.69
N ILE A 220 -18.78 -15.00 3.96
CA ILE A 220 -18.84 -15.20 2.51
C ILE A 220 -19.86 -16.29 2.09
N ASP A 221 -20.23 -17.19 3.00
CA ASP A 221 -21.23 -18.26 2.78
C ASP A 221 -22.64 -17.86 3.17
N GLY A 222 -22.84 -16.61 3.62
CA GLY A 222 -24.14 -16.09 4.07
C GLY A 222 -24.50 -16.47 5.51
N LYS A 223 -23.56 -17.04 6.29
CA LYS A 223 -23.81 -17.40 7.69
C LYS A 223 -23.58 -16.18 8.59
N THR A 224 -24.40 -16.05 9.62
CA THR A 224 -24.19 -15.06 10.67
C THR A 224 -23.01 -15.46 11.54
N VAL A 225 -22.09 -14.51 11.79
CA VAL A 225 -20.87 -14.66 12.59
C VAL A 225 -20.82 -13.56 13.63
N SER A 226 -20.46 -13.90 14.85
CA SER A 226 -20.43 -12.94 15.96
C SER A 226 -19.43 -13.38 17.04
N ASN A 227 -19.40 -12.68 18.17
CA ASN A 227 -18.54 -13.04 19.31
C ASN A 227 -18.80 -14.46 19.84
N VAL A 228 -20.00 -15.04 19.65
CA VAL A 228 -20.31 -16.40 20.15
C VAL A 228 -19.55 -17.50 19.41
N ASP A 229 -19.03 -17.20 18.24
CA ASP A 229 -18.23 -18.12 17.44
C ASP A 229 -16.77 -18.23 17.93
N LEU A 230 -16.38 -17.32 18.85
CA LEU A 230 -15.06 -17.24 19.47
C LEU A 230 -15.06 -17.85 20.87
N TYR A 231 -15.20 -19.19 20.96
CA TYR A 231 -15.39 -19.92 22.22
C TYR A 231 -14.22 -20.86 22.60
N ALA A 232 -13.16 -20.88 21.80
CA ALA A 232 -11.99 -21.72 22.05
C ALA A 232 -11.08 -21.13 23.14
N LYS A 233 -10.10 -21.91 23.61
CA LYS A 233 -9.05 -21.45 24.54
C LYS A 233 -8.35 -20.20 23.99
N VAL A 234 -8.05 -20.20 22.68
CA VAL A 234 -7.48 -19.07 21.95
C VAL A 234 -8.28 -18.82 20.67
N ASN A 235 -8.69 -17.59 20.45
CA ASN A 235 -9.41 -17.17 19.25
C ASN A 235 -8.64 -16.07 18.55
N VAL A 236 -8.65 -16.08 17.23
CA VAL A 236 -7.96 -15.08 16.41
C VAL A 236 -8.93 -14.49 15.40
N ILE A 237 -9.02 -13.16 15.37
CA ILE A 237 -9.62 -12.41 14.27
C ILE A 237 -8.46 -11.82 13.47
N SER A 238 -8.45 -11.98 12.14
CA SER A 238 -7.38 -11.50 11.28
C SER A 238 -7.91 -10.80 10.04
N THR A 239 -7.18 -9.82 9.52
CA THR A 239 -7.41 -9.24 8.21
C THR A 239 -6.45 -9.84 7.18
N TRP A 240 -6.91 -9.97 5.94
CA TRP A 240 -6.10 -10.43 4.83
C TRP A 240 -6.65 -9.95 3.48
N ALA A 241 -5.84 -10.08 2.43
CA ALA A 241 -6.25 -9.78 1.07
C ALA A 241 -5.46 -10.64 0.07
N SER A 242 -6.07 -10.94 -1.09
CA SER A 242 -5.42 -11.71 -2.15
C SER A 242 -4.23 -10.99 -2.78
N TRP A 243 -4.23 -9.67 -2.74
CA TRP A 243 -3.17 -8.81 -3.27
C TRP A 243 -2.05 -8.51 -2.25
N ASN A 244 -2.16 -9.00 -0.99
CA ASN A 244 -1.15 -8.78 0.05
C ASN A 244 -0.49 -10.11 0.44
N TYR A 245 0.76 -10.30 0.05
CA TYR A 245 1.51 -11.54 0.26
C TYR A 245 1.70 -11.89 1.74
N ASP A 246 2.02 -10.91 2.59
CA ASP A 246 2.25 -11.14 4.02
C ASP A 246 0.97 -11.61 4.73
N SER A 247 -0.18 -11.07 4.34
CA SER A 247 -1.47 -11.50 4.89
C SER A 247 -1.85 -12.91 4.43
N GLN A 248 -1.54 -13.30 3.19
CA GLN A 248 -1.71 -14.67 2.73
C GLN A 248 -0.81 -15.64 3.52
N ASN A 249 0.44 -15.26 3.78
CA ASN A 249 1.35 -16.06 4.61
C ASN A 249 0.82 -16.18 6.05
N ALA A 250 0.26 -15.11 6.62
CA ALA A 250 -0.40 -15.18 7.93
C ALA A 250 -1.54 -16.20 7.93
N GLN A 251 -2.41 -16.21 6.89
CA GLN A 251 -3.50 -17.20 6.76
C GLN A 251 -2.96 -18.64 6.70
N ARG A 252 -1.89 -18.90 5.94
CA ARG A 252 -1.26 -20.23 5.84
C ARG A 252 -0.65 -20.67 7.17
N LYS A 253 -0.07 -19.75 7.94
CA LYS A 253 0.42 -20.01 9.29
C LYS A 253 -0.73 -20.36 10.24
N LEU A 254 -1.83 -19.61 10.23
CA LEU A 254 -3.04 -19.93 11.01
C LEU A 254 -3.60 -21.30 10.61
N LYS A 255 -3.58 -21.66 9.32
CA LYS A 255 -4.01 -22.98 8.84
C LYS A 255 -3.16 -24.13 9.39
N ARG A 256 -1.85 -23.92 9.50
CA ARG A 256 -0.95 -24.88 10.14
C ARG A 256 -1.29 -25.04 11.62
N LEU A 257 -1.47 -23.92 12.35
CA LEU A 257 -1.84 -23.97 13.78
C LEU A 257 -3.21 -24.63 14.01
N GLU A 258 -4.21 -24.40 13.12
CA GLU A 258 -5.49 -25.10 13.17
C GLU A 258 -5.31 -26.62 13.12
N ARG A 259 -4.47 -27.09 12.20
CA ARG A 259 -4.16 -28.52 12.06
C ARG A 259 -3.47 -29.10 13.31
N ASP A 260 -2.51 -28.32 13.85
CA ASP A 260 -1.63 -28.79 14.93
C ASP A 260 -2.34 -28.77 16.32
N TYR A 261 -3.26 -27.81 16.55
CA TYR A 261 -3.93 -27.59 17.84
C TYR A 261 -5.46 -27.81 17.82
N GLY A 262 -6.06 -27.97 16.65
CA GLY A 262 -7.47 -28.39 16.49
C GLY A 262 -8.47 -27.53 17.25
N GLY A 263 -9.32 -28.18 18.06
CA GLY A 263 -10.44 -27.52 18.76
C GLY A 263 -10.06 -26.49 19.81
N GLN A 264 -8.78 -26.32 20.14
CA GLN A 264 -8.30 -25.27 21.06
C GLN A 264 -8.23 -23.89 20.40
N LEU A 265 -8.38 -23.84 19.07
CA LEU A 265 -8.31 -22.62 18.28
C LEU A 265 -9.62 -22.35 17.54
N ARG A 266 -9.96 -21.08 17.39
CA ARG A 266 -10.98 -20.58 16.46
C ARG A 266 -10.46 -19.38 15.71
N PHE A 267 -10.85 -19.30 14.45
CA PHE A 267 -10.45 -18.22 13.54
C PHE A 267 -11.68 -17.58 12.91
N ILE A 268 -11.62 -16.25 12.77
CA ILE A 268 -12.47 -15.45 11.90
C ILE A 268 -11.52 -14.59 11.09
N SER A 269 -11.65 -14.62 9.77
CA SER A 269 -10.87 -13.75 8.91
C SER A 269 -11.76 -12.73 8.22
N ILE A 270 -11.22 -11.54 7.98
CA ILE A 270 -11.86 -10.46 7.25
C ILE A 270 -11.03 -10.22 5.99
N CYS A 271 -11.61 -10.55 4.85
CA CYS A 271 -10.98 -10.38 3.54
C CYS A 271 -11.27 -8.99 2.99
N LEU A 272 -10.21 -8.28 2.61
CA LEU A 272 -10.28 -6.91 2.05
C LEU A 272 -10.28 -6.90 0.52
N ASP A 273 -10.66 -8.00 -0.12
CA ASP A 273 -10.82 -8.03 -1.57
C ASP A 273 -12.15 -7.37 -1.97
N ALA A 274 -12.12 -6.61 -3.06
CA ALA A 274 -13.33 -6.06 -3.68
C ALA A 274 -14.16 -7.17 -4.38
N ASP A 275 -13.49 -8.18 -4.92
CA ASP A 275 -14.13 -9.34 -5.56
C ASP A 275 -14.19 -10.56 -4.63
N LYS A 276 -15.40 -10.94 -4.27
CA LYS A 276 -15.67 -12.14 -3.47
C LYS A 276 -15.18 -13.43 -4.15
N LYS A 277 -15.09 -13.47 -5.48
CA LYS A 277 -14.60 -14.65 -6.21
C LYS A 277 -13.11 -14.85 -5.97
N GLU A 278 -12.32 -13.79 -5.96
CA GLU A 278 -10.89 -13.87 -5.64
C GLU A 278 -10.67 -14.30 -4.18
N CYS A 279 -11.42 -13.76 -3.23
CA CYS A 279 -11.41 -14.24 -1.85
C CYS A 279 -11.69 -15.75 -1.80
N ARG A 280 -12.77 -16.23 -2.44
CA ARG A 280 -13.15 -17.65 -2.47
C ARG A 280 -12.05 -18.52 -3.07
N LYS A 281 -11.52 -18.15 -4.22
CA LYS A 281 -10.46 -18.87 -4.93
C LYS A 281 -9.21 -19.06 -4.05
N ASN A 282 -8.82 -18.03 -3.30
CA ASN A 282 -7.67 -18.11 -2.39
C ASN A 282 -7.98 -18.98 -1.14
N MET A 283 -9.19 -18.89 -0.58
CA MET A 283 -9.62 -19.78 0.50
C MET A 283 -9.57 -21.25 0.09
N ASP A 284 -10.09 -21.58 -1.09
CA ASP A 284 -10.11 -22.94 -1.64
C ASP A 284 -8.69 -23.45 -1.89
N ARG A 285 -7.83 -22.64 -2.49
CA ARG A 285 -6.41 -22.95 -2.73
C ARG A 285 -5.68 -23.30 -1.44
N ASP A 286 -5.87 -22.52 -0.38
CA ASP A 286 -5.18 -22.69 0.89
C ASP A 286 -5.99 -23.55 1.88
N SER A 287 -7.12 -24.16 1.44
CA SER A 287 -8.01 -25.05 2.22
C SER A 287 -8.52 -24.40 3.51
N ILE A 288 -8.82 -23.11 3.48
CA ILE A 288 -9.35 -22.33 4.61
C ILE A 288 -10.85 -22.60 4.74
N LYS A 289 -11.29 -23.08 5.92
CA LYS A 289 -12.68 -23.48 6.18
C LYS A 289 -13.35 -22.72 7.32
N TRP A 290 -12.62 -21.88 8.05
CA TRP A 290 -13.21 -21.02 9.07
C TRP A 290 -13.96 -19.84 8.45
N HIS A 291 -14.74 -19.14 9.26
CA HIS A 291 -15.52 -18.00 8.81
C HIS A 291 -14.65 -16.92 8.18
N ASN A 292 -14.99 -16.53 6.97
CA ASN A 292 -14.37 -15.45 6.24
C ASN A 292 -15.41 -14.39 5.90
N ILE A 293 -15.20 -13.20 6.36
CA ILE A 293 -16.05 -12.04 6.06
C ILE A 293 -15.48 -11.37 4.82
N CYS A 294 -16.25 -11.30 3.74
CA CYS A 294 -15.88 -10.61 2.51
C CYS A 294 -17.14 -9.97 1.94
N ASP A 295 -17.36 -8.71 2.22
CA ASP A 295 -18.53 -7.96 1.75
C ASP A 295 -18.27 -7.18 0.44
N GLY A 296 -17.01 -7.14 -0.01
CA GLY A 296 -16.56 -6.41 -1.21
C GLY A 296 -16.34 -4.92 -0.97
N ARG A 297 -16.47 -4.46 0.27
CA ARG A 297 -16.28 -3.05 0.65
C ARG A 297 -14.85 -2.69 1.02
N MET A 298 -13.95 -3.66 1.02
CA MET A 298 -12.55 -3.44 1.35
C MET A 298 -12.40 -2.75 2.72
N TRP A 299 -11.74 -1.60 2.74
CA TRP A 299 -11.53 -0.80 3.95
C TRP A 299 -12.81 -0.13 4.51
N GLU A 300 -13.90 -0.11 3.74
CA GLU A 300 -15.20 0.43 4.16
C GLU A 300 -16.07 -0.62 4.89
N THR A 301 -15.54 -1.81 5.10
CA THR A 301 -16.21 -2.89 5.87
C THR A 301 -16.40 -2.45 7.32
N PRO A 302 -17.65 -2.29 7.81
CA PRO A 302 -17.90 -1.63 9.10
C PRO A 302 -17.28 -2.33 10.31
N VAL A 303 -17.17 -3.66 10.26
CA VAL A 303 -16.60 -4.45 11.37
C VAL A 303 -15.13 -4.15 11.63
N LEU A 304 -14.38 -3.65 10.64
CA LEU A 304 -12.99 -3.25 10.85
C LEU A 304 -12.88 -2.15 11.90
N GLY A 305 -13.65 -1.08 11.73
CA GLY A 305 -13.68 0.02 12.70
C GLY A 305 -14.22 -0.39 14.08
N GLN A 306 -15.21 -1.30 14.13
CA GLN A 306 -15.75 -1.84 15.38
C GLN A 306 -14.70 -2.64 16.17
N LEU A 307 -13.82 -3.34 15.48
CA LEU A 307 -12.79 -4.18 16.06
C LEU A 307 -11.43 -3.49 16.16
N GLY A 308 -11.27 -2.27 15.63
CA GLY A 308 -10.00 -1.56 15.61
C GLY A 308 -8.95 -2.22 14.73
N LEU A 309 -9.37 -2.89 13.65
CA LEU A 309 -8.51 -3.51 12.65
C LEU A 309 -8.32 -2.55 11.49
N TYR A 310 -7.14 -2.01 11.33
CA TYR A 310 -6.89 -0.92 10.39
C TYR A 310 -5.82 -1.24 9.33
N PHE A 311 -5.18 -2.39 9.44
CA PHE A 311 -4.08 -2.77 8.55
C PHE A 311 -4.35 -4.13 7.88
N VAL A 312 -3.47 -4.51 6.94
CA VAL A 312 -3.45 -5.83 6.32
C VAL A 312 -1.99 -6.27 6.13
N PRO A 313 -1.56 -7.37 6.81
CA PRO A 313 -2.30 -8.11 7.83
C PRO A 313 -2.48 -7.34 9.14
N ASP A 314 -3.57 -7.63 9.85
CA ASP A 314 -3.83 -7.17 11.22
C ASP A 314 -4.49 -8.32 12.00
N ASN A 315 -4.49 -8.24 13.34
CA ASN A 315 -5.03 -9.33 14.14
C ASN A 315 -5.45 -8.92 15.56
N ILE A 316 -6.38 -9.68 16.12
CA ILE A 316 -6.76 -9.67 17.53
C ILE A 316 -6.71 -11.10 18.04
N ILE A 317 -6.08 -11.34 19.20
CA ILE A 317 -6.14 -12.61 19.91
C ILE A 317 -7.00 -12.43 21.16
N THR A 318 -7.96 -13.34 21.38
CA THR A 318 -8.79 -13.35 22.59
C THR A 318 -8.80 -14.71 23.29
N ASP A 319 -9.16 -14.72 24.57
CA ASP A 319 -9.56 -15.94 25.28
C ASP A 319 -11.04 -16.29 24.99
N SER A 320 -11.51 -17.40 25.58
CA SER A 320 -12.90 -17.87 25.47
C SER A 320 -13.95 -16.91 26.06
N ASN A 321 -13.54 -15.98 26.90
CA ASN A 321 -14.39 -14.95 27.50
C ASN A 321 -14.41 -13.65 26.68
N GLY A 322 -13.68 -13.60 25.56
CA GLY A 322 -13.53 -12.42 24.72
C GLY A 322 -12.62 -11.34 25.32
N LYS A 323 -11.72 -11.72 26.28
CA LYS A 323 -10.68 -10.82 26.75
C LYS A 323 -9.57 -10.73 25.72
N ILE A 324 -9.18 -9.52 25.33
CA ILE A 324 -8.10 -9.28 24.37
C ILE A 324 -6.76 -9.62 25.00
N LEU A 325 -6.05 -10.59 24.44
CA LEU A 325 -4.73 -11.06 24.86
C LEU A 325 -3.59 -10.42 24.05
N ALA A 326 -3.86 -10.10 22.78
CA ALA A 326 -2.97 -9.33 21.92
C ALA A 326 -3.79 -8.61 20.83
N HIS A 327 -3.23 -7.55 20.26
CA HIS A 327 -3.85 -6.76 19.20
C HIS A 327 -2.75 -6.18 18.31
N SER A 328 -2.94 -6.24 16.99
CA SER A 328 -2.04 -5.67 15.97
C SER A 328 -0.56 -6.08 16.15
N ILE A 329 -0.32 -7.36 16.50
CA ILE A 329 1.02 -7.90 16.55
C ILE A 329 1.47 -8.42 15.19
N THR A 330 2.78 -8.45 14.96
CA THR A 330 3.34 -8.88 13.67
C THR A 330 3.02 -10.35 13.35
N THR A 331 3.04 -10.72 12.08
CA THR A 331 2.83 -12.11 11.64
C THR A 331 3.82 -13.09 12.29
N ASN A 332 5.05 -12.66 12.58
CA ASN A 332 6.05 -13.51 13.24
C ASN A 332 5.77 -13.66 14.74
N GLU A 333 5.26 -12.64 15.39
CA GLU A 333 4.84 -12.70 16.78
C GLU A 333 3.53 -13.46 16.96
N LEU A 334 2.65 -13.46 15.98
CA LEU A 334 1.34 -14.10 16.01
C LEU A 334 1.47 -15.61 16.29
N ASP A 335 2.32 -16.32 15.52
CA ASP A 335 2.58 -17.75 15.72
C ASP A 335 3.07 -18.03 17.15
N ARG A 336 4.13 -17.34 17.55
CA ARG A 336 4.75 -17.51 18.86
C ARG A 336 3.76 -17.23 20.00
N LYS A 337 2.96 -16.16 19.84
CA LYS A 337 1.97 -15.77 20.85
C LYS A 337 0.85 -16.81 21.01
N ILE A 338 0.35 -17.35 19.91
CA ILE A 338 -0.66 -18.41 19.94
C ILE A 338 -0.10 -19.67 20.62
N GLU A 339 1.11 -20.11 20.25
CA GLU A 339 1.76 -21.27 20.86
C GLU A 339 2.02 -21.07 22.37
N GLU A 340 2.43 -19.88 22.79
CA GLU A 340 2.59 -19.53 24.21
C GLU A 340 1.28 -19.67 24.99
N LEU A 341 0.16 -19.20 24.41
CA LEU A 341 -1.16 -19.22 25.04
C LEU A 341 -1.80 -20.61 25.08
N LEU A 342 -1.35 -21.52 24.22
CA LEU A 342 -1.85 -22.89 24.16
C LEU A 342 -1.12 -23.87 25.11
N LYS A 343 0.10 -23.52 25.50
CA LYS A 343 0.84 -24.26 26.55
C LYS A 343 0.22 -23.99 27.92
#